data_d816cae3b405e1eef9d507bec9693c9d
#
_entry.id   d816cae3b405e1eef9d507bec9693c9d
#
_cell.length_a   1.000
_cell.length_b   1.000
_cell.length_c   1.000
_cell.angle_alpha   90.00
_cell.angle_beta   90.00
_cell.angle_gamma   90.00
#
_symmetry.space_group_name_H-M   'P 1'
#
loop_
_entity.id
_entity.type
_entity.pdbx_description
1 polymer ?
#
loop_
_entity_poly.entity_id
_entity_poly.type
_entity_poly.pdbx_seq_one_letter_code
_entity_poly.pdbx_strand_id
1 'polypeptide(L)'
;IRRPPRSTPLYSSAASDVYKRQILTIGCSVTEKPNIIWITVEDQSAYFFPFYGNEDVSLPNLEELSKESLIFENMYATYPVCAPARSSIITGMYPQSIGTHNMRAMHYDNYLENDQNLGERTKWDSSLSIPRYSSTIAESIKTFPMILRQNGYFTYNDAKGDYNFIINDSTWSEYQTKNDITKDKSPLFAVYNFHGTHEGSIWQEDKSELMVNPSELTVPEIFPDDSVVRHSMAVNYTNLIKMDERVGKLINKLKKEDLYDDSFIFFYSDHGGPFPRHKRAIYETGTKVPFLVKFPVGKNEKVNKKQLLSFVDLAPTVLSIAGVKSPSEYQGFAFLGKNKSKIEREFLYTSSDRFDNVPDRIRAVRDSKFKYIRNYNQENSHALNVLYRKQMLLMRHLTSLHLTGQLDEKSDNWFKSPRLMEELYDLENDPFELTNLSLDPNYCLLYTSPSPRDQRGSRMPSS
;
A
#
# COMPACT_ATOMS: atom_id res chain seq x y z
N ILE A 1 76.19 67.83 12.43
CA ILE A 1 74.75 67.79 12.15
C ILE A 1 74.30 66.34 12.25
N ARG A 2 73.58 66.00 13.34
CA ARG A 2 73.08 64.62 13.59
C ARG A 2 71.74 64.42 12.89
N ARG A 3 71.57 63.29 12.19
CA ARG A 3 70.27 62.82 11.62
C ARG A 3 69.45 62.15 12.72
N PRO A 4 68.11 62.33 12.74
CA PRO A 4 67.26 61.65 13.69
C PRO A 4 66.99 60.18 13.23
N PRO A 5 66.62 59.27 14.15
CA PRO A 5 66.40 57.86 13.85
C PRO A 5 65.02 57.59 13.17
N ARG A 6 65.02 56.68 12.25
CA ARG A 6 63.79 56.18 11.58
C ARG A 6 62.96 55.31 12.54
N SER A 7 61.70 55.64 12.70
CA SER A 7 60.70 54.77 13.34
C SER A 7 60.20 53.70 12.39
N THR A 8 60.35 52.46 12.79
CA THR A 8 59.70 51.30 12.14
C THR A 8 58.26 51.14 12.62
N PRO A 9 57.28 50.95 11.74
CA PRO A 9 55.89 50.61 12.16
C PRO A 9 55.81 49.14 12.56
N LEU A 10 55.31 48.91 13.77
CA LEU A 10 54.86 47.58 14.23
C LEU A 10 53.59 47.22 13.53
N TYR A 11 53.65 46.25 12.58
CA TYR A 11 52.45 45.60 12.05
C TYR A 11 51.96 44.59 13.07
N SER A 12 50.75 44.82 13.57
CA SER A 12 50.04 43.96 14.48
C SER A 12 49.66 42.67 13.77
N SER A 13 50.16 41.54 14.27
CA SER A 13 49.81 40.17 13.77
C SER A 13 48.36 39.72 14.06
N ALA A 14 47.52 40.61 14.61
CA ALA A 14 46.14 40.30 14.98
C ALA A 14 45.15 40.29 13.79
N ALA A 15 45.48 40.89 12.63
CA ALA A 15 44.56 40.97 11.49
C ALA A 15 44.58 39.72 10.60
N SER A 16 45.62 38.89 10.69
CA SER A 16 45.68 37.65 9.86
C SER A 16 44.93 36.48 10.46
N ASP A 17 44.68 36.43 11.76
CA ASP A 17 43.98 35.31 12.41
C ASP A 17 42.45 35.45 12.35
N VAL A 18 41.92 36.66 12.19
CA VAL A 18 40.48 36.88 12.00
C VAL A 18 40.04 36.44 10.57
N TYR A 19 40.88 36.68 9.56
CA TYR A 19 40.60 36.27 8.19
C TYR A 19 40.73 34.74 7.95
N LYS A 20 41.61 34.08 8.70
CA LYS A 20 41.75 32.62 8.63
C LYS A 20 40.61 31.86 9.33
N ARG A 21 39.94 32.47 10.30
CA ARG A 21 38.74 31.87 10.95
C ARG A 21 37.44 32.08 10.19
N GLN A 22 37.34 33.04 9.27
CA GLN A 22 36.14 33.24 8.45
C GLN A 22 36.07 32.38 7.19
N ILE A 23 37.14 31.72 6.75
CA ILE A 23 37.15 30.85 5.57
C ILE A 23 36.82 29.41 5.93
N LEU A 24 36.71 29.03 7.21
CA LEU A 24 36.46 27.65 7.67
C LEU A 24 35.01 27.37 8.06
N THR A 25 34.06 28.25 7.73
CA THR A 25 32.63 28.04 8.03
C THR A 25 31.69 28.20 6.82
N ILE A 26 32.22 28.14 5.61
CA ILE A 26 31.39 27.71 4.45
C ILE A 26 31.61 26.20 4.34
N GLY A 27 31.31 25.48 5.40
CA GLY A 27 30.95 24.09 5.34
C GLY A 27 29.67 24.05 4.54
N CYS A 28 29.77 23.64 3.28
CA CYS A 28 28.62 23.11 2.56
C CYS A 28 27.99 22.06 3.50
N SER A 29 26.92 22.41 4.20
CA SER A 29 26.15 21.41 4.92
C SER A 29 25.61 20.48 3.85
N VAL A 30 26.35 19.42 3.57
CA VAL A 30 25.82 18.28 2.86
C VAL A 30 24.63 17.89 3.72
N THR A 31 23.43 18.28 3.30
CA THR A 31 22.22 17.84 3.99
C THR A 31 22.23 16.33 3.91
N GLU A 32 22.51 15.71 5.04
CA GLU A 32 22.58 14.27 5.16
C GLU A 32 21.27 13.68 4.62
N LYS A 33 21.38 12.75 3.67
CA LYS A 33 20.21 12.11 3.07
C LYS A 33 19.54 11.25 4.13
N PRO A 34 18.23 11.39 4.37
CA PRO A 34 17.57 10.65 5.43
C PRO A 34 17.45 9.15 5.09
N ASN A 35 17.48 8.32 6.11
CA ASN A 35 17.10 6.91 5.98
C ASN A 35 15.58 6.80 5.83
N ILE A 36 15.12 5.81 5.06
CA ILE A 36 13.70 5.56 4.79
C ILE A 36 13.44 4.08 4.99
N ILE A 37 12.55 3.74 5.90
CA ILE A 37 12.22 2.37 6.26
C ILE A 37 10.72 2.14 6.03
N TRP A 38 10.39 1.07 5.32
CA TRP A 38 9.01 0.64 5.13
C TRP A 38 8.74 -0.65 5.90
N ILE A 39 7.66 -0.63 6.67
CA ILE A 39 7.06 -1.76 7.35
C ILE A 39 5.76 -2.05 6.62
N THR A 40 5.78 -3.09 5.77
CA THR A 40 4.62 -3.47 4.96
C THR A 40 3.99 -4.73 5.53
N VAL A 41 2.69 -4.67 5.82
CA VAL A 41 1.88 -5.83 6.17
C VAL A 41 1.02 -6.27 5.00
N GLU A 42 0.50 -7.49 5.01
CA GLU A 42 -0.35 -8.01 3.94
C GLU A 42 -1.80 -8.03 4.36
N ASP A 43 -2.69 -7.81 3.37
CA ASP A 43 -4.13 -8.09 3.48
C ASP A 43 -4.79 -7.41 4.69
N GLN A 44 -4.59 -6.09 4.92
CA GLN A 44 -5.22 -5.42 6.06
C GLN A 44 -5.89 -4.10 5.67
N SER A 45 -7.18 -3.99 5.98
CA SER A 45 -7.94 -2.74 5.85
C SER A 45 -7.68 -1.83 7.04
N ALA A 46 -7.80 -0.51 6.83
CA ALA A 46 -7.55 0.48 7.86
C ALA A 46 -8.40 0.25 9.13
N TYR A 47 -9.66 -0.13 8.99
CA TYR A 47 -10.61 -0.28 10.09
C TYR A 47 -10.29 -1.45 11.06
N PHE A 48 -9.33 -2.33 10.76
CA PHE A 48 -8.86 -3.35 11.68
C PHE A 48 -7.88 -2.85 12.75
N PHE A 49 -7.45 -1.58 12.67
CA PHE A 49 -6.41 -1.05 13.55
C PHE A 49 -6.96 -0.11 14.62
N PRO A 50 -6.45 -0.18 15.88
CA PRO A 50 -6.89 0.68 16.98
C PRO A 50 -6.77 2.18 16.67
N PHE A 51 -5.73 2.61 15.99
CA PHE A 51 -5.52 4.02 15.62
C PHE A 51 -6.46 4.52 14.49
N TYR A 52 -7.35 3.66 13.97
CA TYR A 52 -8.53 4.00 13.15
C TYR A 52 -9.86 3.74 13.86
N GLY A 53 -9.82 3.51 15.19
CA GLY A 53 -11.01 3.37 16.02
C GLY A 53 -11.48 1.93 16.23
N ASN A 54 -10.67 0.92 15.91
CA ASN A 54 -10.99 -0.46 16.24
C ASN A 54 -10.75 -0.72 17.74
N GLU A 55 -11.74 -1.29 18.42
CA GLU A 55 -11.69 -1.60 19.85
C GLU A 55 -11.58 -3.12 20.12
N ASP A 56 -11.68 -3.96 19.07
CA ASP A 56 -11.68 -5.42 19.18
C ASP A 56 -10.28 -6.01 19.43
N VAL A 57 -9.22 -5.24 19.22
CA VAL A 57 -7.83 -5.73 19.31
C VAL A 57 -6.91 -4.66 19.89
N SER A 58 -5.91 -5.08 20.68
CA SER A 58 -4.80 -4.22 21.11
C SER A 58 -3.52 -4.60 20.37
N LEU A 59 -2.84 -3.58 19.82
CA LEU A 59 -1.60 -3.69 19.04
C LEU A 59 -0.55 -2.73 19.62
N PRO A 60 -0.01 -3.02 20.83
CA PRO A 60 0.74 -2.05 21.62
C PRO A 60 1.98 -1.48 20.93
N ASN A 61 2.67 -2.26 20.09
CA ASN A 61 3.86 -1.77 19.37
C ASN A 61 3.48 -0.80 18.24
N LEU A 62 2.42 -1.08 17.50
CA LEU A 62 1.90 -0.19 16.45
C LEU A 62 1.18 1.03 17.03
N GLU A 63 0.48 0.87 18.15
CA GLU A 63 -0.12 1.98 18.88
C GLU A 63 0.95 2.96 19.38
N GLU A 64 2.09 2.46 19.89
CA GLU A 64 3.22 3.31 20.28
C GLU A 64 3.83 4.01 19.05
N LEU A 65 4.08 3.28 17.95
CA LEU A 65 4.55 3.89 16.70
C LEU A 65 3.56 4.96 16.19
N SER A 66 2.26 4.74 16.33
CA SER A 66 1.23 5.68 15.88
C SER A 66 1.26 7.01 16.62
N LYS A 67 1.61 7.02 17.92
CA LYS A 67 1.74 8.24 18.73
C LYS A 67 2.88 9.15 18.24
N GLU A 68 3.92 8.56 17.67
CA GLU A 68 5.08 9.27 17.10
C GLU A 68 4.92 9.57 15.60
N SER A 69 3.78 9.22 15.00
CA SER A 69 3.55 9.26 13.54
C SER A 69 2.45 10.21 13.14
N LEU A 70 2.50 10.65 11.88
CA LEU A 70 1.32 11.17 11.19
C LEU A 70 0.46 9.98 10.74
N ILE A 71 -0.79 9.93 11.19
CA ILE A 71 -1.80 8.97 10.72
C ILE A 71 -2.55 9.62 9.57
N PHE A 72 -2.52 9.01 8.38
CA PHE A 72 -3.27 9.47 7.22
C PHE A 72 -4.59 8.72 7.13
N GLU A 73 -5.68 9.47 7.00
CA GLU A 73 -7.03 8.89 7.02
C GLU A 73 -7.44 8.24 5.70
N ASN A 74 -6.80 8.63 4.58
CA ASN A 74 -7.26 8.32 3.22
C ASN A 74 -6.14 7.85 2.30
N MET A 75 -5.49 6.72 2.62
CA MET A 75 -4.56 6.02 1.73
C MET A 75 -5.26 4.84 1.06
N TYR A 76 -5.09 4.74 -0.26
CA TYR A 76 -5.78 3.74 -1.07
C TYR A 76 -4.85 2.97 -2.00
N ALA A 77 -5.06 1.66 -2.04
CA ALA A 77 -4.49 0.80 -3.06
C ALA A 77 -5.12 1.09 -4.44
N THR A 78 -4.32 1.06 -5.48
CA THR A 78 -4.76 1.21 -6.88
C THR A 78 -5.49 -0.02 -7.40
N TYR A 79 -5.33 -1.14 -6.69
CA TYR A 79 -5.85 -2.45 -7.05
C TYR A 79 -6.04 -3.31 -5.78
N PRO A 80 -7.15 -4.04 -5.63
CA PRO A 80 -7.46 -4.75 -4.39
C PRO A 80 -6.78 -6.15 -4.30
N VAL A 81 -5.54 -6.29 -4.78
CA VAL A 81 -4.75 -7.52 -4.67
C VAL A 81 -3.25 -7.25 -4.82
N CYS A 82 -2.41 -8.08 -4.19
CA CYS A 82 -0.98 -7.91 -3.99
C CYS A 82 -0.19 -7.46 -5.24
N ALA A 83 -0.07 -8.30 -6.27
CA ALA A 83 0.90 -8.08 -7.34
C ALA A 83 0.62 -6.80 -8.16
N PRO A 84 -0.61 -6.51 -8.63
CA PRO A 84 -0.92 -5.25 -9.28
C PRO A 84 -0.76 -4.03 -8.36
N ALA A 85 -1.16 -4.13 -7.08
CA ALA A 85 -0.97 -3.03 -6.13
C ALA A 85 0.52 -2.73 -5.90
N ARG A 86 1.33 -3.78 -5.67
CA ARG A 86 2.78 -3.64 -5.46
C ARG A 86 3.51 -3.13 -6.70
N SER A 87 3.01 -3.43 -7.93
CA SER A 87 3.57 -2.83 -9.14
C SER A 87 3.39 -1.31 -9.17
N SER A 88 2.23 -0.80 -8.69
CA SER A 88 2.01 0.64 -8.56
C SER A 88 2.93 1.30 -7.54
N ILE A 89 3.11 0.64 -6.39
CA ILE A 89 3.98 1.12 -5.31
C ILE A 89 5.40 1.33 -5.82
N ILE A 90 5.97 0.34 -6.53
CA ILE A 90 7.39 0.38 -6.90
C ILE A 90 7.67 1.23 -8.14
N THR A 91 6.66 1.48 -8.99
CA THR A 91 6.81 2.23 -10.24
C THR A 91 6.21 3.63 -10.22
N GLY A 92 5.36 3.96 -9.23
CA GLY A 92 4.60 5.20 -9.21
C GLY A 92 3.58 5.33 -10.35
N MET A 93 3.16 4.21 -10.95
CA MET A 93 2.28 4.16 -12.12
C MET A 93 1.10 3.22 -11.88
N TYR A 94 -0.06 3.54 -12.48
CA TYR A 94 -1.22 2.65 -12.42
C TYR A 94 -0.95 1.35 -13.17
N PRO A 95 -1.43 0.18 -12.66
CA PRO A 95 -1.17 -1.13 -13.26
C PRO A 95 -1.60 -1.22 -14.72
N GLN A 96 -2.69 -0.54 -15.10
CA GLN A 96 -3.19 -0.50 -16.48
C GLN A 96 -2.23 0.22 -17.43
N SER A 97 -1.50 1.22 -16.93
CA SER A 97 -0.57 2.01 -17.75
C SER A 97 0.69 1.22 -18.13
N ILE A 98 1.03 0.20 -17.33
CA ILE A 98 2.24 -0.60 -17.50
C ILE A 98 1.97 -2.09 -17.77
N GLY A 99 0.69 -2.47 -17.97
CA GLY A 99 0.30 -3.84 -18.31
C GLY A 99 0.35 -4.84 -17.14
N THR A 100 0.45 -4.39 -15.88
CA THR A 100 0.55 -5.26 -14.70
C THR A 100 -0.77 -5.46 -13.96
N HIS A 101 -1.89 -5.13 -14.60
CA HIS A 101 -3.25 -5.14 -14.01
C HIS A 101 -3.91 -6.51 -13.89
N ASN A 102 -3.32 -7.55 -14.45
CA ASN A 102 -3.85 -8.91 -14.31
C ASN A 102 -3.10 -9.65 -13.21
N MET A 103 -3.83 -10.14 -12.19
CA MET A 103 -3.21 -11.03 -11.21
C MET A 103 -2.73 -12.31 -11.89
N ARG A 104 -1.64 -12.92 -11.39
CA ARG A 104 -1.09 -14.16 -11.91
C ARG A 104 -2.17 -15.24 -12.05
N ALA A 105 -2.23 -15.89 -13.19
CA ALA A 105 -3.01 -17.13 -13.34
C ALA A 105 -2.26 -18.25 -12.62
N MET A 106 -2.98 -19.03 -11.81
CA MET A 106 -2.48 -20.28 -11.26
C MET A 106 -2.90 -21.42 -12.19
N HIS A 107 -2.06 -22.46 -12.33
CA HIS A 107 -2.40 -23.60 -13.17
C HIS A 107 -3.66 -24.29 -12.68
N TYR A 108 -4.61 -24.48 -13.60
CA TYR A 108 -5.94 -25.03 -13.33
C TYR A 108 -5.89 -26.52 -12.96
N ASP A 109 -4.97 -27.25 -13.57
CA ASP A 109 -4.95 -28.71 -13.49
C ASP A 109 -4.63 -29.23 -12.08
N ASN A 110 -3.86 -28.47 -11.30
CA ASN A 110 -3.53 -28.85 -9.93
C ASN A 110 -4.70 -28.67 -8.93
N TYR A 111 -5.79 -28.00 -9.32
CA TYR A 111 -6.96 -27.79 -8.46
C TYR A 111 -8.09 -28.76 -8.71
N LEU A 112 -8.12 -29.44 -9.87
CA LEU A 112 -9.21 -30.32 -10.25
C LEU A 112 -8.99 -31.77 -9.81
N GLU A 113 -7.74 -32.20 -9.61
CA GLU A 113 -7.44 -33.62 -9.35
C GLU A 113 -7.44 -33.99 -7.86
N ASN A 114 -7.40 -33.05 -6.92
CA ASN A 114 -7.35 -33.37 -5.49
C ASN A 114 -8.11 -32.37 -4.62
N ASP A 115 -9.41 -32.53 -4.52
CA ASP A 115 -10.26 -31.80 -3.56
C ASP A 115 -9.87 -32.05 -2.08
N GLN A 116 -9.02 -33.04 -1.83
CA GLN A 116 -8.55 -33.43 -0.49
C GLN A 116 -7.15 -32.88 -0.12
N ASN A 117 -6.38 -32.35 -1.07
CA ASN A 117 -5.02 -31.84 -0.85
C ASN A 117 -4.82 -30.41 -1.35
N LEU A 118 -5.74 -29.52 -1.04
CA LEU A 118 -5.62 -28.08 -1.28
C LEU A 118 -4.44 -27.43 -0.53
N GLY A 119 -3.72 -28.19 0.30
CA GLY A 119 -2.51 -27.76 1.03
C GLY A 119 -1.20 -27.95 0.25
N GLU A 120 -1.13 -28.80 -0.77
CA GLU A 120 0.06 -28.86 -1.64
C GLU A 120 -0.04 -27.83 -2.75
N ARG A 121 0.26 -26.60 -2.38
CA ARG A 121 0.37 -25.49 -3.31
C ARG A 121 1.37 -25.79 -4.39
N THR A 122 0.83 -26.01 -5.59
CA THR A 122 1.55 -25.75 -6.85
C THR A 122 3.03 -26.08 -6.80
N LYS A 123 3.37 -27.34 -6.73
CA LYS A 123 4.62 -27.76 -7.34
C LYS A 123 4.48 -27.35 -8.80
N TRP A 124 5.30 -26.39 -9.19
CA TRP A 124 5.48 -26.02 -10.58
C TRP A 124 5.67 -27.29 -11.37
N ASP A 125 4.75 -27.63 -12.27
CA ASP A 125 4.99 -28.70 -13.21
C ASP A 125 5.98 -28.21 -14.27
N SER A 126 7.26 -28.44 -14.00
CA SER A 126 8.33 -28.12 -14.92
C SER A 126 8.21 -28.86 -16.25
N SER A 127 7.38 -29.92 -16.32
CA SER A 127 7.17 -30.71 -17.53
C SER A 127 6.35 -29.97 -18.59
N LEU A 128 5.50 -29.04 -18.18
CA LEU A 128 4.64 -28.28 -19.10
C LEU A 128 5.28 -27.02 -19.68
N SER A 129 6.45 -26.62 -19.19
CA SER A 129 7.20 -25.44 -19.66
C SER A 129 6.36 -24.15 -19.81
N ILE A 130 5.20 -24.07 -19.14
CA ILE A 130 4.34 -22.88 -19.19
C ILE A 130 4.84 -21.86 -18.18
N PRO A 131 5.37 -20.70 -18.61
CA PRO A 131 5.87 -19.73 -17.68
C PRO A 131 4.75 -19.15 -16.83
N ARG A 132 5.02 -18.98 -15.54
CA ARG A 132 4.15 -18.23 -14.66
C ARG A 132 3.88 -16.86 -15.29
N TYR A 133 2.62 -16.40 -15.33
CA TYR A 133 2.29 -15.09 -15.88
C TYR A 133 3.11 -14.00 -15.18
N SER A 134 3.84 -13.26 -15.98
CA SER A 134 4.58 -12.07 -15.55
C SER A 134 4.48 -11.05 -16.68
N SER A 135 4.12 -9.82 -16.35
CA SER A 135 4.04 -8.76 -17.35
C SER A 135 5.44 -8.32 -17.77
N THR A 136 5.57 -7.88 -19.02
CA THR A 136 6.75 -7.16 -19.49
C THR A 136 6.43 -5.67 -19.45
N ILE A 137 7.20 -4.92 -18.68
CA ILE A 137 7.13 -3.45 -18.66
C ILE A 137 8.17 -2.85 -19.59
N ALA A 138 7.90 -1.64 -20.10
CA ALA A 138 8.85 -0.96 -20.97
C ALA A 138 10.18 -0.66 -20.22
N GLU A 139 11.31 -0.80 -20.89
CA GLU A 139 12.64 -0.56 -20.32
C GLU A 139 12.85 0.88 -19.80
N SER A 140 12.11 1.84 -20.34
CA SER A 140 12.10 3.23 -19.89
C SER A 140 11.49 3.40 -18.49
N ILE A 141 10.65 2.46 -18.03
CA ILE A 141 10.01 2.51 -16.71
C ILE A 141 11.00 2.03 -15.66
N LYS A 142 11.48 2.95 -14.86
CA LYS A 142 12.40 2.68 -13.76
C LYS A 142 11.64 2.52 -12.46
N THR A 143 12.01 1.52 -11.66
CA THR A 143 11.54 1.41 -10.28
C THR A 143 12.21 2.48 -9.41
N PHE A 144 11.50 3.02 -8.40
CA PHE A 144 12.08 4.08 -7.57
C PHE A 144 13.29 3.61 -6.74
N PRO A 145 13.40 2.34 -6.26
CA PRO A 145 14.60 1.88 -5.59
C PRO A 145 15.84 1.87 -6.50
N MET A 146 15.67 1.56 -7.80
CA MET A 146 16.75 1.69 -8.79
C MET A 146 17.24 3.15 -8.88
N ILE A 147 16.31 4.11 -8.89
CA ILE A 147 16.65 5.54 -8.93
C ILE A 147 17.36 5.96 -7.62
N LEU A 148 16.90 5.47 -6.46
CA LEU A 148 17.57 5.70 -5.18
C LEU A 148 19.00 5.19 -5.20
N ARG A 149 19.25 3.96 -5.71
CA ARG A 149 20.61 3.41 -5.86
C ARG A 149 21.49 4.29 -6.72
N GLN A 150 20.98 4.74 -7.87
CA GLN A 150 21.70 5.68 -8.74
C GLN A 150 22.05 7.00 -8.05
N ASN A 151 21.33 7.32 -6.96
CA ASN A 151 21.56 8.49 -6.13
C ASN A 151 22.25 8.15 -4.79
N GLY A 152 22.94 7.02 -4.69
CA GLY A 152 23.80 6.67 -3.58
C GLY A 152 23.10 6.09 -2.34
N TYR A 153 21.86 5.63 -2.47
CA TYR A 153 21.18 4.87 -1.41
C TYR A 153 21.55 3.40 -1.48
N PHE A 154 21.74 2.79 -0.33
CA PHE A 154 21.64 1.34 -0.19
C PHE A 154 20.17 0.95 -0.17
N THR A 155 19.75 -0.01 -1.00
CA THR A 155 18.34 -0.43 -1.09
C THR A 155 18.19 -1.90 -0.71
N TYR A 156 17.26 -2.19 0.19
CA TYR A 156 17.05 -3.49 0.79
C TYR A 156 15.59 -3.91 0.75
N ASN A 157 15.33 -5.18 0.42
CA ASN A 157 14.02 -5.80 0.56
C ASN A 157 14.20 -7.20 1.14
N ASP A 158 13.66 -7.44 2.34
CA ASP A 158 13.90 -8.66 3.13
C ASP A 158 13.25 -9.93 2.57
N ALA A 159 12.06 -9.81 1.97
CA ALA A 159 11.28 -11.00 1.62
C ALA A 159 10.48 -10.84 0.32
N LYS A 160 9.28 -10.28 0.40
CA LYS A 160 8.31 -10.29 -0.70
C LYS A 160 8.52 -9.14 -1.68
N GLY A 161 8.73 -9.46 -2.95
CA GLY A 161 8.63 -8.48 -4.04
C GLY A 161 7.23 -8.44 -4.63
N ASP A 162 6.88 -9.47 -5.36
CA ASP A 162 5.56 -9.69 -5.92
C ASP A 162 5.05 -8.53 -6.80
N TYR A 163 5.92 -8.03 -7.69
CA TYR A 163 5.61 -6.83 -8.49
C TYR A 163 4.87 -7.12 -9.81
N ASN A 164 4.48 -8.35 -10.05
CA ASN A 164 3.79 -8.80 -11.27
C ASN A 164 4.58 -8.62 -12.58
N PHE A 165 5.87 -8.31 -12.49
CA PHE A 165 6.83 -8.25 -13.59
C PHE A 165 8.22 -8.65 -13.08
N ILE A 166 9.12 -8.99 -14.01
CA ILE A 166 10.50 -9.30 -13.69
C ILE A 166 11.23 -7.98 -13.42
N ILE A 167 11.69 -7.81 -12.18
CA ILE A 167 12.46 -6.62 -11.80
C ILE A 167 13.88 -6.67 -12.35
N ASN A 168 14.44 -5.50 -12.63
CA ASN A 168 15.83 -5.38 -13.02
C ASN A 168 16.76 -5.62 -11.81
N ASP A 169 17.88 -6.33 -11.98
CA ASP A 169 18.86 -6.63 -10.92
C ASP A 169 19.45 -5.37 -10.28
N SER A 170 19.40 -4.24 -10.97
CA SER A 170 19.82 -2.96 -10.40
C SER A 170 18.79 -2.32 -9.46
N THR A 171 17.60 -2.90 -9.27
CA THR A 171 16.54 -2.36 -8.40
C THR A 171 16.95 -2.37 -6.94
N TRP A 172 17.52 -3.46 -6.46
CA TRP A 172 17.90 -3.65 -5.07
C TRP A 172 19.39 -3.86 -4.90
N SER A 173 19.98 -3.35 -3.82
CA SER A 173 21.33 -3.71 -3.40
C SER A 173 21.33 -5.10 -2.80
N GLU A 174 20.34 -5.41 -1.97
CA GLU A 174 20.05 -6.74 -1.44
C GLU A 174 18.54 -7.02 -1.58
N TYR A 175 18.20 -8.18 -2.16
CA TYR A 175 16.82 -8.55 -2.46
C TYR A 175 16.50 -9.96 -1.96
N GLN A 176 15.41 -10.08 -1.22
CA GLN A 176 14.94 -11.33 -0.61
C GLN A 176 15.99 -12.00 0.28
N THR A 177 16.74 -11.19 1.00
CA THR A 177 17.77 -11.64 1.95
C THR A 177 17.28 -11.40 3.39
N LYS A 178 17.86 -12.11 4.36
CA LYS A 178 17.59 -11.91 5.78
C LYS A 178 18.77 -11.25 6.49
N ASN A 179 19.58 -10.52 5.75
CA ASN A 179 20.76 -9.86 6.31
C ASN A 179 20.34 -8.75 7.28
N ASP A 180 21.18 -8.54 8.27
CA ASP A 180 20.99 -7.43 9.20
C ASP A 180 21.38 -6.11 8.53
N ILE A 181 20.47 -5.14 8.64
CA ILE A 181 20.71 -3.78 8.19
C ILE A 181 21.24 -2.97 9.37
N THR A 182 22.39 -2.36 9.18
CA THR A 182 23.14 -1.59 10.15
C THR A 182 23.33 -0.15 9.67
N LYS A 183 23.68 0.76 10.57
CA LYS A 183 23.81 2.20 10.28
C LYS A 183 24.88 2.53 9.23
N ASP A 184 25.90 1.71 9.09
CA ASP A 184 26.95 1.90 8.07
C ASP A 184 26.44 1.80 6.63
N LYS A 185 25.23 1.27 6.42
CA LYS A 185 24.55 1.26 5.12
C LYS A 185 23.85 2.57 4.75
N SER A 186 23.87 3.58 5.66
CA SER A 186 23.22 4.87 5.40
C SER A 186 23.91 5.68 4.28
N PRO A 187 23.15 6.41 3.43
CA PRO A 187 21.69 6.52 3.43
C PRO A 187 21.04 5.26 2.87
N LEU A 188 20.01 4.75 3.54
CA LEU A 188 19.35 3.51 3.16
C LEU A 188 17.85 3.69 2.86
N PHE A 189 17.33 2.83 1.98
CA PHE A 189 15.93 2.53 1.80
C PHE A 189 15.71 1.06 2.06
N ALA A 190 14.97 0.71 3.10
CA ALA A 190 14.72 -0.67 3.50
C ALA A 190 13.24 -0.99 3.55
N VAL A 191 12.84 -2.15 3.02
CA VAL A 191 11.47 -2.67 3.08
C VAL A 191 11.46 -3.97 3.88
N TYR A 192 10.66 -3.99 4.95
CA TYR A 192 10.39 -5.17 5.76
C TYR A 192 8.94 -5.62 5.54
N ASN A 193 8.75 -6.86 5.07
CA ASN A 193 7.46 -7.40 4.69
C ASN A 193 6.96 -8.44 5.71
N PHE A 194 5.79 -8.19 6.28
CA PHE A 194 5.14 -9.07 7.26
C PHE A 194 3.95 -9.79 6.61
N HIS A 195 4.12 -11.06 6.26
CA HIS A 195 3.12 -11.85 5.55
C HIS A 195 2.27 -12.77 6.44
N GLY A 196 2.41 -12.66 7.77
CA GLY A 196 1.61 -13.46 8.71
C GLY A 196 0.12 -13.14 8.69
N THR A 197 -0.28 -12.02 8.10
CA THR A 197 -1.67 -11.57 7.98
C THR A 197 -2.30 -11.86 6.61
N HIS A 198 -1.58 -12.53 5.70
CA HIS A 198 -2.08 -12.92 4.39
C HIS A 198 -3.32 -13.82 4.49
N GLU A 199 -4.26 -13.72 3.54
CA GLU A 199 -5.51 -14.52 3.53
C GLU A 199 -5.27 -16.02 3.74
N GLY A 200 -4.14 -16.55 3.24
CA GLY A 200 -3.76 -17.94 3.44
C GLY A 200 -3.52 -18.33 4.90
N SER A 201 -3.17 -17.39 5.75
CA SER A 201 -2.96 -17.65 7.18
C SER A 201 -4.30 -17.87 7.91
N ILE A 202 -5.42 -17.34 7.41
CA ILE A 202 -6.74 -17.55 8.04
C ILE A 202 -7.14 -19.01 7.96
N TRP A 203 -7.04 -19.64 6.80
CA TRP A 203 -7.46 -21.05 6.69
C TRP A 203 -6.43 -22.06 7.17
N GLN A 204 -5.16 -21.67 7.31
CA GLN A 204 -4.11 -22.50 7.88
C GLN A 204 -4.13 -22.52 9.41
N GLU A 205 -4.59 -21.43 10.01
CA GLU A 205 -4.61 -21.24 11.46
C GLU A 205 -5.97 -21.55 12.11
N ASP A 206 -6.91 -22.12 11.37
CA ASP A 206 -8.24 -22.53 11.88
C ASP A 206 -8.20 -23.46 13.12
N LYS A 207 -7.02 -24.00 13.42
CA LYS A 207 -6.74 -24.85 14.59
C LYS A 207 -5.84 -24.19 15.63
N SER A 208 -5.46 -22.92 15.45
CA SER A 208 -4.57 -22.24 16.39
C SER A 208 -5.36 -21.70 17.59
N GLU A 209 -4.66 -21.51 18.70
CA GLU A 209 -5.20 -20.83 19.87
C GLU A 209 -5.51 -19.37 19.54
N LEU A 210 -6.77 -18.96 19.75
CA LEU A 210 -7.22 -17.60 19.53
C LEU A 210 -6.75 -16.69 20.65
N MET A 211 -6.25 -15.51 20.30
CA MET A 211 -5.79 -14.49 21.25
C MET A 211 -6.86 -13.44 21.57
N VAL A 212 -8.03 -13.52 20.93
CA VAL A 212 -9.20 -12.69 21.18
C VAL A 212 -10.44 -13.55 21.34
N ASN A 213 -11.43 -13.08 22.08
CA ASN A 213 -12.69 -13.80 22.27
C ASN A 213 -13.65 -13.52 21.09
N PRO A 214 -14.03 -14.53 20.28
CA PRO A 214 -14.92 -14.33 19.14
C PRO A 214 -16.27 -13.68 19.51
N SER A 215 -16.80 -13.96 20.71
CA SER A 215 -18.11 -13.46 21.14
C SER A 215 -18.14 -11.95 21.43
N GLU A 216 -16.98 -11.32 21.64
CA GLU A 216 -16.83 -9.90 21.97
C GLU A 216 -16.56 -9.03 20.74
N LEU A 217 -16.29 -9.64 19.57
CA LEU A 217 -15.93 -8.91 18.36
C LEU A 217 -17.11 -8.18 17.73
N THR A 218 -16.84 -7.03 17.15
CA THR A 218 -17.79 -6.27 16.34
C THR A 218 -17.80 -6.81 14.91
N VAL A 219 -18.91 -7.41 14.48
CA VAL A 219 -19.06 -7.92 13.11
C VAL A 219 -19.51 -6.79 12.19
N PRO A 220 -18.76 -6.49 11.10
CA PRO A 220 -19.17 -5.49 10.11
C PRO A 220 -20.50 -5.88 9.43
N GLU A 221 -21.36 -4.90 9.13
CA GLU A 221 -22.68 -5.10 8.50
C GLU A 221 -22.68 -5.82 7.16
N ILE A 222 -21.51 -5.99 6.55
CA ILE A 222 -21.33 -6.75 5.30
C ILE A 222 -21.36 -8.26 5.50
N PHE A 223 -21.37 -8.73 6.72
CA PHE A 223 -21.38 -10.15 7.07
C PHE A 223 -22.55 -10.48 7.99
N PRO A 224 -23.11 -11.71 7.90
CA PRO A 224 -23.99 -12.21 8.94
C PRO A 224 -23.23 -12.34 10.25
N ASP A 225 -23.91 -12.01 11.35
CA ASP A 225 -23.32 -12.16 12.68
C ASP A 225 -23.54 -13.59 13.20
N ASP A 226 -22.59 -14.46 12.88
CA ASP A 226 -22.62 -15.87 13.29
C ASP A 226 -21.25 -16.38 13.76
N SER A 227 -21.21 -17.59 14.26
CA SER A 227 -20.01 -18.18 14.85
C SER A 227 -18.87 -18.38 13.86
N VAL A 228 -19.15 -18.62 12.57
CA VAL A 228 -18.13 -18.85 11.53
C VAL A 228 -17.47 -17.52 11.16
N VAL A 229 -18.27 -16.47 11.02
CA VAL A 229 -17.76 -15.12 10.76
C VAL A 229 -16.90 -14.64 11.93
N ARG A 230 -17.44 -14.73 13.15
CA ARG A 230 -16.72 -14.32 14.39
C ARG A 230 -15.42 -15.09 14.59
N HIS A 231 -15.43 -16.40 14.33
CA HIS A 231 -14.21 -17.21 14.40
C HIS A 231 -13.17 -16.76 13.38
N SER A 232 -13.55 -16.55 12.12
CA SER A 232 -12.63 -16.08 11.07
C SER A 232 -12.04 -14.71 11.39
N MET A 233 -12.84 -13.80 11.98
CA MET A 233 -12.35 -12.50 12.44
C MET A 233 -11.37 -12.65 13.62
N ALA A 234 -11.65 -13.53 14.58
CA ALA A 234 -10.77 -13.80 15.70
C ALA A 234 -9.41 -14.35 15.25
N VAL A 235 -9.39 -15.20 14.21
CA VAL A 235 -8.16 -15.67 13.58
C VAL A 235 -7.37 -14.49 12.97
N ASN A 236 -8.04 -13.58 12.24
CA ASN A 236 -7.38 -12.40 11.69
C ASN A 236 -6.78 -11.49 12.78
N TYR A 237 -7.52 -11.23 13.85
CA TYR A 237 -7.00 -10.43 14.97
C TYR A 237 -5.86 -11.13 15.71
N THR A 238 -5.91 -12.46 15.85
CA THR A 238 -4.79 -13.26 16.36
C THR A 238 -3.54 -13.09 15.49
N ASN A 239 -3.70 -13.10 14.15
CA ASN A 239 -2.60 -12.87 13.21
C ASN A 239 -2.05 -11.44 13.30
N LEU A 240 -2.92 -10.44 13.53
CA LEU A 240 -2.52 -9.06 13.76
C LEU A 240 -1.69 -8.90 15.04
N ILE A 241 -2.09 -9.54 16.15
CA ILE A 241 -1.33 -9.51 17.40
C ILE A 241 0.06 -10.13 17.20
N LYS A 242 0.13 -11.30 16.57
CA LYS A 242 1.43 -11.95 16.24
C LYS A 242 2.29 -11.10 15.32
N MET A 243 1.68 -10.38 14.39
CA MET A 243 2.37 -9.44 13.50
C MET A 243 2.88 -8.24 14.28
N ASP A 244 2.09 -7.65 15.16
CA ASP A 244 2.48 -6.52 16.01
C ASP A 244 3.70 -6.85 16.88
N GLU A 245 3.76 -8.04 17.47
CA GLU A 245 4.93 -8.51 18.21
C GLU A 245 6.20 -8.56 17.34
N ARG A 246 6.06 -8.99 16.07
CA ARG A 246 7.20 -9.03 15.13
C ARG A 246 7.64 -7.63 14.71
N VAL A 247 6.68 -6.71 14.52
CA VAL A 247 6.97 -5.29 14.26
C VAL A 247 7.69 -4.68 15.47
N GLY A 248 7.27 -4.98 16.69
CA GLY A 248 7.94 -4.54 17.92
C GLY A 248 9.41 -5.01 17.98
N LYS A 249 9.69 -6.27 17.60
CA LYS A 249 11.06 -6.79 17.52
C LYS A 249 11.90 -6.03 16.48
N LEU A 250 11.32 -5.68 15.31
CA LEU A 250 11.99 -4.86 14.31
C LEU A 250 12.27 -3.44 14.83
N ILE A 251 11.29 -2.78 15.45
CA ILE A 251 11.45 -1.44 16.03
C ILE A 251 12.60 -1.44 17.07
N ASN A 252 12.63 -2.43 17.95
CA ASN A 252 13.69 -2.57 18.94
C ASN A 252 15.07 -2.76 18.29
N LYS A 253 15.14 -3.53 17.20
CA LYS A 253 16.38 -3.68 16.42
C LYS A 253 16.79 -2.36 15.79
N LEU A 254 15.88 -1.62 15.16
CA LEU A 254 16.18 -0.32 14.56
C LEU A 254 16.68 0.69 15.61
N LYS A 255 16.10 0.67 16.82
CA LYS A 255 16.57 1.49 17.97
C LYS A 255 17.99 1.10 18.37
N LYS A 256 18.30 -0.18 18.46
CA LYS A 256 19.64 -0.68 18.81
C LYS A 256 20.71 -0.32 17.79
N GLU A 257 20.34 -0.25 16.50
CA GLU A 257 21.23 0.11 15.39
C GLU A 257 21.27 1.63 15.12
N ASP A 258 20.71 2.47 16.00
CA ASP A 258 20.59 3.92 15.84
C ASP A 258 19.94 4.36 14.50
N LEU A 259 19.04 3.53 13.97
CA LEU A 259 18.32 3.81 12.73
C LEU A 259 16.91 4.36 12.97
N TYR A 260 16.31 4.06 14.12
CA TYR A 260 14.92 4.43 14.40
C TYR A 260 14.71 5.95 14.42
N ASP A 261 15.55 6.67 15.15
CA ASP A 261 15.43 8.12 15.33
C ASP A 261 15.81 8.92 14.08
N ASP A 262 16.73 8.39 13.28
CA ASP A 262 17.27 9.04 12.08
C ASP A 262 16.46 8.71 10.80
N SER A 263 15.39 7.91 10.91
CA SER A 263 14.65 7.41 9.75
C SER A 263 13.23 7.98 9.63
N PHE A 264 12.79 8.18 8.39
CA PHE A 264 11.38 8.12 8.06
C PHE A 264 10.92 6.66 8.13
N ILE A 265 9.88 6.36 8.91
CA ILE A 265 9.31 5.02 9.00
C ILE A 265 7.88 5.07 8.49
N PHE A 266 7.60 4.30 7.45
CA PHE A 266 6.28 4.12 6.86
C PHE A 266 5.72 2.78 7.31
N PHE A 267 4.48 2.78 7.76
CA PHE A 267 3.73 1.55 8.01
C PHE A 267 2.48 1.55 7.14
N TYR A 268 2.25 0.48 6.38
CA TYR A 268 1.06 0.33 5.53
C TYR A 268 0.80 -1.13 5.14
N SER A 269 -0.43 -1.41 4.68
CA SER A 269 -0.78 -2.68 4.04
C SER A 269 -0.73 -2.56 2.53
N ASP A 270 -0.48 -3.66 1.82
CA ASP A 270 -0.40 -3.69 0.36
C ASP A 270 -1.77 -3.61 -0.36
N HIS A 271 -2.86 -3.91 0.33
CA HIS A 271 -4.27 -3.69 -0.04
C HIS A 271 -5.15 -3.96 1.18
N GLY A 272 -6.48 -3.98 0.99
CA GLY A 272 -7.43 -4.23 2.08
C GLY A 272 -7.47 -5.67 2.58
N GLY A 273 -8.36 -5.95 3.51
CA GLY A 273 -8.40 -7.12 4.38
C GLY A 273 -8.45 -8.48 3.67
N PRO A 274 -8.26 -9.58 4.43
CA PRO A 274 -8.08 -10.92 3.87
C PRO A 274 -9.41 -11.64 3.55
N PHE A 275 -10.53 -11.03 3.87
CA PHE A 275 -11.86 -11.67 3.81
C PHE A 275 -12.54 -11.60 2.43
N PRO A 276 -13.64 -12.34 2.21
CA PRO A 276 -14.61 -12.04 1.17
C PRO A 276 -15.05 -10.58 1.23
N ARG A 277 -15.34 -9.96 0.08
CA ARG A 277 -15.68 -8.54 -0.05
C ARG A 277 -14.58 -7.54 0.42
N HIS A 278 -13.38 -8.03 0.68
CA HIS A 278 -12.15 -7.27 0.95
C HIS A 278 -11.16 -7.49 -0.19
N LYS A 279 -10.23 -8.43 -0.01
CA LYS A 279 -9.28 -8.80 -1.08
C LYS A 279 -10.01 -9.17 -2.37
N ARG A 280 -9.59 -8.63 -3.49
CA ARG A 280 -10.20 -8.71 -4.83
C ARG A 280 -11.48 -7.90 -5.00
N ALA A 281 -11.98 -7.22 -3.97
CA ALA A 281 -13.13 -6.35 -4.09
C ALA A 281 -12.72 -4.87 -4.17
N ILE A 282 -13.33 -4.13 -5.08
CA ILE A 282 -12.99 -2.72 -5.34
C ILE A 282 -13.53 -1.75 -4.27
N TYR A 283 -14.26 -2.26 -3.30
CA TYR A 283 -14.85 -1.51 -2.19
C TYR A 283 -13.80 -0.92 -1.23
N GLU A 284 -14.22 -0.03 -0.34
CA GLU A 284 -13.34 0.56 0.69
C GLU A 284 -12.62 -0.52 1.50
N THR A 285 -13.33 -1.60 1.83
CA THR A 285 -12.77 -2.75 2.56
C THR A 285 -11.60 -3.43 1.83
N GLY A 286 -11.58 -3.38 0.50
CA GLY A 286 -10.50 -3.97 -0.31
C GLY A 286 -9.39 -2.98 -0.71
N THR A 287 -9.61 -1.69 -0.56
CA THR A 287 -8.73 -0.66 -1.11
C THR A 287 -8.21 0.35 -0.10
N LYS A 288 -8.96 0.66 0.98
CA LYS A 288 -8.53 1.59 2.04
C LYS A 288 -7.61 0.88 3.03
N VAL A 289 -6.37 1.35 3.13
CA VAL A 289 -5.32 0.72 3.93
C VAL A 289 -4.87 1.60 5.10
N PRO A 290 -4.34 1.01 6.19
CA PRO A 290 -3.67 1.79 7.23
C PRO A 290 -2.44 2.46 6.66
N PHE A 291 -2.14 3.69 7.09
CA PHE A 291 -0.97 4.41 6.66
C PHE A 291 -0.43 5.38 7.72
N LEU A 292 0.77 5.10 8.20
CA LEU A 292 1.48 5.91 9.17
C LEU A 292 2.82 6.38 8.59
N VAL A 293 3.26 7.58 8.96
CA VAL A 293 4.60 8.08 8.68
C VAL A 293 5.20 8.70 9.93
N LYS A 294 6.20 8.04 10.52
CA LYS A 294 7.07 8.61 11.54
C LYS A 294 8.19 9.40 10.86
N PHE A 295 8.47 10.58 11.39
CA PHE A 295 9.57 11.42 10.94
C PHE A 295 10.83 11.17 11.77
N PRO A 296 12.03 11.42 11.21
CA PRO A 296 13.24 11.53 12.01
C PRO A 296 13.06 12.54 13.15
N VAL A 297 13.72 12.30 14.27
CA VAL A 297 13.66 13.21 15.43
C VAL A 297 14.08 14.62 15.02
N GLY A 298 13.30 15.61 15.46
CA GLY A 298 13.51 17.02 15.12
C GLY A 298 13.06 17.45 13.72
N LYS A 299 12.51 16.53 12.91
CA LYS A 299 11.88 16.83 11.62
C LYS A 299 10.37 16.73 11.72
N ASN A 300 9.67 17.63 11.07
CA ASN A 300 8.22 17.56 10.86
C ASN A 300 7.85 18.32 9.58
N GLU A 301 6.71 17.99 9.02
CA GLU A 301 6.10 18.73 7.91
C GLU A 301 4.61 18.93 8.19
N LYS A 302 4.10 20.10 7.80
CA LYS A 302 2.65 20.33 7.81
C LYS A 302 2.03 19.62 6.61
N VAL A 303 1.17 18.65 6.89
CA VAL A 303 0.49 17.85 5.87
C VAL A 303 -0.99 17.75 6.20
N ASN A 304 -1.83 17.81 5.18
CA ASN A 304 -3.24 17.49 5.33
C ASN A 304 -3.40 15.97 5.50
N LYS A 305 -3.74 15.53 6.72
CA LYS A 305 -3.92 14.10 7.03
C LYS A 305 -5.17 13.49 6.38
N LYS A 306 -6.10 14.35 5.95
CA LYS A 306 -7.36 13.95 5.29
C LYS A 306 -7.28 13.98 3.76
N GLN A 307 -6.14 14.40 3.19
CA GLN A 307 -5.96 14.39 1.74
C GLN A 307 -6.10 12.97 1.17
N LEU A 308 -6.59 12.88 -0.04
CA LEU A 308 -6.67 11.61 -0.77
C LEU A 308 -5.30 11.19 -1.26
N LEU A 309 -4.84 10.02 -0.87
CA LEU A 309 -3.56 9.44 -1.27
C LEU A 309 -3.75 8.10 -1.98
N SER A 310 -2.96 7.88 -3.00
CA SER A 310 -2.93 6.65 -3.78
C SER A 310 -1.55 6.00 -3.73
N PHE A 311 -1.47 4.71 -3.91
CA PHE A 311 -0.19 3.99 -3.96
C PHE A 311 0.79 4.50 -5.03
N VAL A 312 0.28 5.08 -6.11
CA VAL A 312 1.16 5.75 -7.09
C VAL A 312 1.91 6.96 -6.50
N ASP A 313 1.45 7.51 -5.37
CA ASP A 313 2.05 8.66 -4.70
C ASP A 313 3.26 8.27 -3.82
N LEU A 314 3.42 6.99 -3.50
CA LEU A 314 4.50 6.50 -2.62
C LEU A 314 5.89 6.66 -3.27
N ALA A 315 6.05 6.21 -4.51
CA ALA A 315 7.32 6.30 -5.24
C ALA A 315 7.81 7.76 -5.37
N PRO A 316 7.02 8.73 -5.89
CA PRO A 316 7.46 10.12 -5.97
C PRO A 316 7.68 10.74 -4.59
N THR A 317 6.96 10.31 -3.55
CA THR A 317 7.16 10.81 -2.18
C THR A 317 8.52 10.37 -1.61
N VAL A 318 8.88 9.09 -1.76
CA VAL A 318 10.19 8.60 -1.32
C VAL A 318 11.33 9.32 -2.05
N LEU A 319 11.22 9.49 -3.37
CA LEU A 319 12.20 10.25 -4.13
C LEU A 319 12.28 11.70 -3.67
N SER A 320 11.15 12.34 -3.37
CA SER A 320 11.09 13.71 -2.85
C SER A 320 11.76 13.83 -1.48
N ILE A 321 11.55 12.89 -0.57
CA ILE A 321 12.22 12.82 0.74
C ILE A 321 13.75 12.69 0.55
N ALA A 322 14.17 11.86 -0.40
CA ALA A 322 15.57 11.69 -0.78
C ALA A 322 16.18 12.91 -1.49
N GLY A 323 15.38 13.92 -1.83
CA GLY A 323 15.80 15.09 -2.60
C GLY A 323 16.01 14.82 -4.09
N VAL A 324 15.47 13.74 -4.60
CA VAL A 324 15.55 13.31 -5.99
C VAL A 324 14.23 13.66 -6.72
N LYS A 325 14.34 14.14 -7.95
CA LYS A 325 13.16 14.40 -8.79
C LYS A 325 12.61 13.09 -9.34
N SER A 326 11.29 12.96 -9.32
CA SER A 326 10.61 11.83 -9.95
C SER A 326 10.69 11.91 -11.48
N PRO A 327 10.76 10.76 -12.17
CA PRO A 327 10.54 10.69 -13.61
C PRO A 327 9.20 11.31 -14.03
N SER A 328 9.14 11.86 -15.24
CA SER A 328 7.91 12.45 -15.80
C SER A 328 6.80 11.42 -16.05
N GLU A 329 7.18 10.17 -16.20
CA GLU A 329 6.29 9.03 -16.44
C GLU A 329 5.49 8.63 -15.19
N TYR A 330 5.98 8.98 -13.99
CA TYR A 330 5.27 8.69 -12.74
C TYR A 330 3.94 9.44 -12.68
N GLN A 331 2.89 8.74 -12.28
CA GLN A 331 1.51 9.26 -12.28
C GLN A 331 1.06 9.73 -10.89
N GLY A 332 1.91 9.53 -9.90
CA GLY A 332 1.68 9.95 -8.52
C GLY A 332 2.20 11.36 -8.23
N PHE A 333 1.75 11.91 -7.10
CA PHE A 333 2.18 13.19 -6.56
C PHE A 333 2.93 12.98 -5.24
N ALA A 334 4.11 13.59 -5.10
CA ALA A 334 4.81 13.58 -3.82
C ALA A 334 4.03 14.40 -2.80
N PHE A 335 3.70 13.82 -1.65
CA PHE A 335 2.98 14.51 -0.56
C PHE A 335 3.90 14.90 0.61
N LEU A 336 5.18 14.49 0.57
CA LEU A 336 6.23 14.84 1.55
C LEU A 336 7.55 15.17 0.84
N GLY A 337 8.45 15.83 1.55
CA GLY A 337 9.82 16.05 1.12
C GLY A 337 10.03 17.28 0.24
N LYS A 338 11.27 17.45 -0.25
CA LYS A 338 11.73 18.66 -0.94
C LYS A 338 11.00 18.97 -2.24
N ASN A 339 10.51 17.95 -2.94
CA ASN A 339 9.79 18.05 -4.20
C ASN A 339 8.28 17.79 -4.02
N LYS A 340 7.74 18.06 -2.83
CA LYS A 340 6.32 17.92 -2.53
C LYS A 340 5.47 18.67 -3.54
N SER A 341 4.42 18.03 -4.05
CA SER A 341 3.44 18.64 -4.94
C SER A 341 2.66 19.75 -4.21
N LYS A 342 2.33 20.80 -4.95
CA LYS A 342 1.38 21.84 -4.49
C LYS A 342 -0.08 21.45 -4.77
N ILE A 343 -0.29 20.41 -5.57
CA ILE A 343 -1.60 19.91 -5.97
C ILE A 343 -1.95 18.75 -5.05
N GLU A 344 -3.05 18.85 -4.35
CA GLU A 344 -3.71 17.73 -3.67
C GLU A 344 -4.63 17.01 -4.66
N ARG A 345 -4.81 15.72 -4.48
CA ARG A 345 -5.62 14.87 -5.35
C ARG A 345 -7.11 15.07 -5.03
N GLU A 346 -7.92 15.36 -6.03
CA GLU A 346 -9.37 15.46 -5.90
C GLU A 346 -10.05 14.09 -6.07
N PHE A 347 -9.47 13.24 -6.91
CA PHE A 347 -10.03 11.92 -7.23
C PHE A 347 -9.00 10.80 -7.09
N LEU A 348 -9.47 9.66 -6.62
CA LEU A 348 -8.73 8.40 -6.64
C LEU A 348 -9.32 7.47 -7.69
N TYR A 349 -8.43 6.71 -8.33
CA TYR A 349 -8.81 5.70 -9.32
C TYR A 349 -8.36 4.33 -8.87
N THR A 350 -9.29 3.38 -8.91
CA THR A 350 -9.03 1.99 -8.58
C THR A 350 -9.55 1.10 -9.69
N SER A 351 -8.92 -0.02 -9.90
CA SER A 351 -9.32 -0.98 -10.92
C SER A 351 -9.25 -2.40 -10.40
N SER A 352 -10.03 -3.26 -11.05
CA SER A 352 -10.07 -4.69 -10.79
C SER A 352 -10.33 -5.37 -12.12
N ASP A 353 -9.41 -6.21 -12.56
CA ASP A 353 -9.50 -6.94 -13.81
C ASP A 353 -9.46 -8.46 -13.55
N ARG A 354 -8.58 -9.20 -14.16
CA ARG A 354 -8.50 -10.66 -13.97
C ARG A 354 -7.87 -11.02 -12.62
N PHE A 355 -8.53 -11.94 -11.92
CA PHE A 355 -7.97 -12.63 -10.76
C PHE A 355 -7.79 -14.11 -11.06
N ASP A 356 -6.56 -14.60 -11.01
CA ASP A 356 -6.18 -15.95 -11.41
C ASP A 356 -6.75 -16.29 -12.79
N ASN A 357 -7.73 -17.22 -12.86
CA ASN A 357 -8.40 -17.65 -14.09
C ASN A 357 -9.75 -16.96 -14.36
N VAL A 358 -10.21 -16.09 -13.45
CA VAL A 358 -11.52 -15.42 -13.58
C VAL A 358 -11.34 -14.03 -14.19
N PRO A 359 -11.71 -13.82 -15.45
CA PRO A 359 -11.65 -12.50 -16.07
C PRO A 359 -12.74 -11.60 -15.49
N ASP A 360 -12.37 -10.39 -15.19
CA ASP A 360 -13.28 -9.34 -14.81
C ASP A 360 -12.81 -7.98 -15.38
N ARG A 361 -13.63 -6.96 -15.23
CA ARG A 361 -13.25 -5.59 -15.60
C ARG A 361 -14.12 -4.59 -14.86
N ILE A 362 -13.54 -3.98 -13.82
CA ILE A 362 -14.20 -2.97 -13.01
C ILE A 362 -13.32 -1.73 -12.94
N ARG A 363 -13.93 -0.57 -12.92
CA ARG A 363 -13.26 0.71 -12.70
C ARG A 363 -14.02 1.49 -11.63
N ALA A 364 -13.29 2.10 -10.72
CA ALA A 364 -13.85 2.98 -9.73
C ALA A 364 -13.14 4.33 -9.73
N VAL A 365 -13.90 5.36 -9.46
CA VAL A 365 -13.44 6.70 -9.12
C VAL A 365 -14.12 7.15 -7.83
N ARG A 366 -13.36 7.75 -6.93
CA ARG A 366 -13.91 8.36 -5.73
C ARG A 366 -13.34 9.74 -5.50
N ASP A 367 -14.14 10.62 -4.93
CA ASP A 367 -13.71 11.87 -4.30
C ASP A 367 -13.68 11.72 -2.75
N SER A 368 -13.79 12.80 -2.01
CA SER A 368 -13.83 12.76 -0.55
C SER A 368 -15.09 12.09 0.03
N LYS A 369 -16.19 12.09 -0.71
CA LYS A 369 -17.51 11.68 -0.22
C LYS A 369 -18.12 10.53 -1.00
N PHE A 370 -18.07 10.57 -2.33
CA PHE A 370 -18.75 9.62 -3.19
C PHE A 370 -17.77 8.68 -3.89
N LYS A 371 -18.23 7.45 -4.14
CA LYS A 371 -17.53 6.49 -4.98
C LYS A 371 -18.45 5.96 -6.06
N TYR A 372 -18.02 6.11 -7.29
CA TYR A 372 -18.67 5.54 -8.46
C TYR A 372 -17.90 4.34 -8.97
N ILE A 373 -18.62 3.25 -9.26
CA ILE A 373 -18.07 1.99 -9.79
C ILE A 373 -18.77 1.67 -11.10
N ARG A 374 -17.98 1.28 -12.11
CA ARG A 374 -18.48 0.77 -13.38
C ARG A 374 -18.03 -0.66 -13.59
N ASN A 375 -19.01 -1.54 -13.74
CA ASN A 375 -18.86 -2.98 -13.99
C ASN A 375 -19.02 -3.25 -15.48
N TYR A 376 -17.96 -3.68 -16.16
CA TYR A 376 -18.00 -3.96 -17.60
C TYR A 376 -18.41 -5.41 -17.89
N ASN A 377 -18.16 -6.34 -16.96
CA ASN A 377 -18.55 -7.75 -17.06
C ASN A 377 -19.72 -8.02 -16.11
N GLN A 378 -20.94 -7.66 -16.52
CA GLN A 378 -22.14 -7.80 -15.68
C GLN A 378 -22.50 -9.27 -15.39
N GLU A 379 -22.14 -10.19 -16.26
CA GLU A 379 -22.35 -11.64 -16.11
C GLU A 379 -21.77 -12.20 -14.80
N ASN A 380 -20.68 -11.60 -14.31
CA ASN A 380 -20.06 -11.99 -13.06
C ASN A 380 -20.85 -11.45 -11.85
N SER A 381 -20.87 -12.20 -10.76
CA SER A 381 -21.12 -11.62 -9.44
C SER A 381 -19.87 -10.95 -8.91
N HIS A 382 -19.98 -10.10 -7.87
CA HIS A 382 -18.81 -9.59 -7.15
C HIS A 382 -18.08 -10.68 -6.37
N ALA A 383 -18.78 -11.75 -6.02
CA ALA A 383 -18.23 -12.89 -5.28
C ALA A 383 -17.23 -13.73 -6.08
N LEU A 384 -17.02 -13.47 -7.33
CA LEU A 384 -16.13 -14.13 -8.29
C LEU A 384 -15.71 -15.57 -7.91
N ASN A 385 -15.82 -16.52 -8.81
CA ASN A 385 -15.50 -17.92 -8.58
C ASN A 385 -13.98 -18.18 -8.60
N VAL A 386 -13.23 -17.56 -7.67
CA VAL A 386 -11.78 -17.76 -7.55
C VAL A 386 -11.50 -18.99 -6.70
N LEU A 387 -10.91 -20.02 -7.30
CA LEU A 387 -10.65 -21.31 -6.64
C LEU A 387 -9.78 -21.16 -5.39
N TYR A 388 -8.74 -20.33 -5.45
CA TYR A 388 -7.86 -20.07 -4.31
C TYR A 388 -8.65 -19.63 -3.06
N ARG A 389 -9.65 -18.74 -3.21
CA ARG A 389 -10.46 -18.23 -2.10
C ARG A 389 -11.46 -19.26 -1.56
N LYS A 390 -11.84 -20.28 -2.34
CA LYS A 390 -12.73 -21.37 -1.86
C LYS A 390 -12.13 -22.22 -0.74
N GLN A 391 -10.82 -22.12 -0.50
CA GLN A 391 -10.17 -22.79 0.62
C GLN A 391 -10.59 -22.19 1.96
N MET A 392 -10.96 -20.91 1.99
CA MET A 392 -11.37 -20.20 3.19
C MET A 392 -12.75 -20.73 3.68
N LEU A 393 -12.81 -21.12 4.96
CA LEU A 393 -14.06 -21.58 5.59
C LEU A 393 -15.15 -20.54 5.47
N LEU A 394 -14.85 -19.27 5.77
CA LEU A 394 -15.79 -18.16 5.65
C LEU A 394 -16.37 -18.02 4.24
N MET A 395 -15.54 -18.16 3.19
CA MET A 395 -16.05 -18.09 1.81
C MET A 395 -17.02 -19.21 1.48
N ARG A 396 -16.71 -20.44 1.93
CA ARG A 396 -17.62 -21.60 1.75
C ARG A 396 -18.92 -21.42 2.53
N HIS A 397 -18.82 -20.92 3.74
CA HIS A 397 -19.96 -20.63 4.61
C HIS A 397 -20.90 -19.60 3.96
N LEU A 398 -20.40 -18.43 3.58
CA LEU A 398 -21.18 -17.40 2.91
C LEU A 398 -21.80 -17.92 1.59
N THR A 399 -21.08 -18.73 0.83
CA THR A 399 -21.62 -19.35 -0.39
C THR A 399 -22.77 -20.29 -0.07
N SER A 400 -22.67 -21.08 1.01
CA SER A 400 -23.74 -21.98 1.46
C SER A 400 -24.98 -21.20 1.89
N LEU A 401 -24.82 -20.13 2.67
CA LEU A 401 -25.91 -19.26 3.10
C LEU A 401 -26.61 -18.60 1.91
N HIS A 402 -25.85 -18.13 0.91
CA HIS A 402 -26.40 -17.61 -0.35
C HIS A 402 -27.26 -18.65 -1.08
N LEU A 403 -26.71 -19.88 -1.32
CA LEU A 403 -27.40 -20.94 -2.04
C LEU A 403 -28.66 -21.43 -1.33
N THR A 404 -28.73 -21.30 -0.01
CA THR A 404 -29.90 -21.69 0.82
C THR A 404 -30.84 -20.54 1.12
N GLY A 405 -30.57 -19.32 0.60
CA GLY A 405 -31.41 -18.13 0.81
C GLY A 405 -31.40 -17.63 2.27
N GLN A 406 -30.31 -17.82 3.00
CA GLN A 406 -30.19 -17.46 4.42
C GLN A 406 -29.40 -16.15 4.63
N LEU A 407 -28.83 -15.57 3.59
CA LEU A 407 -28.24 -14.24 3.67
C LEU A 407 -29.32 -13.16 3.66
N ASP A 408 -29.11 -12.08 4.45
CA ASP A 408 -29.88 -10.86 4.27
C ASP A 408 -29.59 -10.22 2.90
N GLU A 409 -30.46 -9.31 2.48
CA GLU A 409 -30.38 -8.71 1.16
C GLU A 409 -29.06 -7.96 0.92
N LYS A 410 -28.50 -7.32 1.92
CA LYS A 410 -27.25 -6.53 1.81
C LYS A 410 -26.06 -7.45 1.55
N SER A 411 -25.93 -8.51 2.33
CA SER A 411 -24.87 -9.51 2.19
C SER A 411 -25.04 -10.32 0.90
N ASP A 412 -26.30 -10.63 0.51
CA ASP A 412 -26.63 -11.41 -0.68
C ASP A 412 -26.31 -10.66 -1.99
N ASN A 413 -26.42 -9.34 -2.01
CA ASN A 413 -26.14 -8.52 -3.18
C ASN A 413 -24.73 -8.76 -3.76
N TRP A 414 -23.74 -9.11 -2.92
CA TRP A 414 -22.40 -9.43 -3.36
C TRP A 414 -22.31 -10.72 -4.22
N PHE A 415 -23.26 -11.64 -4.04
CA PHE A 415 -23.36 -12.90 -4.79
C PHE A 415 -24.25 -12.81 -6.04
N LYS A 416 -25.09 -11.78 -6.17
CA LYS A 416 -26.04 -11.66 -7.29
C LYS A 416 -25.35 -11.57 -8.64
N SER A 417 -25.91 -12.27 -9.61
CA SER A 417 -25.57 -12.23 -11.04
C SER A 417 -26.86 -12.18 -11.86
N PRO A 418 -26.96 -11.31 -12.87
CA PRO A 418 -25.99 -10.28 -13.24
C PRO A 418 -25.90 -9.17 -12.19
N ARG A 419 -24.69 -8.60 -12.01
CA ARG A 419 -24.51 -7.39 -11.20
C ARG A 419 -24.88 -6.14 -11.99
N LEU A 420 -25.19 -5.05 -11.29
CA LEU A 420 -25.50 -3.77 -11.92
C LEU A 420 -24.28 -3.22 -12.69
N MET A 421 -24.54 -2.54 -13.81
CA MET A 421 -23.49 -1.90 -14.61
C MET A 421 -22.81 -0.78 -13.83
N GLU A 422 -23.56 -0.03 -13.04
CA GLU A 422 -23.11 1.14 -12.33
C GLU A 422 -23.52 1.06 -10.86
N GLU A 423 -22.59 1.52 -10.00
CA GLU A 423 -22.83 1.63 -8.58
C GLU A 423 -22.33 3.01 -8.12
N LEU A 424 -23.06 3.62 -7.16
CA LEU A 424 -22.71 4.89 -6.53
C LEU A 424 -22.96 4.79 -5.04
N TYR A 425 -21.97 5.17 -4.24
CA TYR A 425 -22.03 5.10 -2.78
C TYR A 425 -21.68 6.43 -2.13
N ASP A 426 -22.41 6.81 -1.07
CA ASP A 426 -22.10 7.91 -0.17
C ASP A 426 -21.26 7.38 1.00
N LEU A 427 -19.94 7.52 0.92
CA LEU A 427 -18.98 6.95 1.86
C LEU A 427 -19.01 7.60 3.26
N GLU A 428 -19.65 8.77 3.42
CA GLU A 428 -19.84 9.39 4.72
C GLU A 428 -20.96 8.72 5.51
N ASN A 429 -22.04 8.32 4.83
CA ASN A 429 -23.24 7.75 5.44
C ASN A 429 -23.30 6.22 5.29
N ASP A 430 -22.54 5.65 4.35
CA ASP A 430 -22.49 4.22 4.03
C ASP A 430 -21.03 3.76 3.81
N PRO A 431 -20.22 3.68 4.88
CA PRO A 431 -18.79 3.36 4.78
C PRO A 431 -18.53 1.94 4.31
N PHE A 432 -19.53 1.04 4.34
CA PHE A 432 -19.44 -0.32 3.86
C PHE A 432 -20.07 -0.52 2.47
N GLU A 433 -20.54 0.55 1.82
CA GLU A 433 -21.05 0.50 0.44
C GLU A 433 -22.18 -0.54 0.26
N LEU A 434 -23.19 -0.47 1.13
CA LEU A 434 -24.32 -1.41 1.17
C LEU A 434 -25.52 -0.90 0.37
N THR A 435 -25.64 0.44 0.20
CA THR A 435 -26.78 1.08 -0.46
C THR A 435 -26.34 1.74 -1.75
N ASN A 436 -26.62 1.08 -2.87
CA ASN A 436 -26.31 1.61 -4.20
C ASN A 436 -27.27 2.72 -4.60
N LEU A 437 -26.77 3.94 -4.75
CA LEU A 437 -27.50 5.15 -5.12
C LEU A 437 -27.59 5.39 -6.64
N SER A 438 -27.04 4.52 -7.48
CA SER A 438 -26.96 4.74 -8.93
C SER A 438 -28.34 4.78 -9.62
N LEU A 439 -29.38 4.23 -9.00
CA LEU A 439 -30.75 4.26 -9.50
C LEU A 439 -31.59 5.35 -8.86
N ASP A 440 -31.09 6.10 -7.90
CA ASP A 440 -31.79 7.21 -7.26
C ASP A 440 -31.71 8.48 -8.14
N PRO A 441 -32.85 9.03 -8.61
CA PRO A 441 -32.88 10.23 -9.44
C PRO A 441 -32.19 11.45 -8.83
N ASN A 442 -32.10 11.53 -7.52
CA ASN A 442 -31.46 12.65 -6.81
C ASN A 442 -29.94 12.70 -7.04
N TYR A 443 -29.33 11.58 -7.45
CA TYR A 443 -27.90 11.47 -7.67
C TYR A 443 -27.52 11.32 -9.15
N CYS A 444 -28.48 11.34 -10.08
CA CYS A 444 -28.22 11.09 -11.50
C CYS A 444 -27.19 12.04 -12.13
N LEU A 445 -27.08 13.28 -11.65
CA LEU A 445 -26.11 14.26 -12.17
C LEU A 445 -24.66 13.95 -11.75
N LEU A 446 -24.43 13.19 -10.68
CA LEU A 446 -23.08 12.86 -10.23
C LEU A 446 -22.36 11.91 -11.19
N TYR A 447 -23.08 11.00 -11.85
CA TYR A 447 -22.51 10.00 -12.75
C TYR A 447 -22.75 10.31 -14.24
N THR A 448 -23.60 11.27 -14.58
CA THR A 448 -23.77 11.78 -15.94
C THR A 448 -22.75 12.85 -16.31
N SER A 449 -21.93 13.32 -15.35
CA SER A 449 -20.79 14.19 -15.65
C SER A 449 -19.83 13.46 -16.60
N PRO A 450 -19.33 14.14 -17.64
CA PRO A 450 -18.50 13.47 -18.66
C PRO A 450 -17.30 12.77 -18.01
N SER A 451 -17.08 11.52 -18.41
CA SER A 451 -15.93 10.72 -18.01
C SER A 451 -14.63 11.53 -18.17
N PRO A 452 -13.58 11.31 -17.36
CA PRO A 452 -12.26 11.92 -17.59
C PRO A 452 -11.70 11.69 -19.00
N ARG A 453 -12.19 10.68 -19.74
CA ARG A 453 -11.91 10.50 -21.16
C ARG A 453 -12.59 11.57 -22.03
N ASP A 454 -13.82 11.94 -21.72
CA ASP A 454 -14.58 12.93 -22.49
C ASP A 454 -14.04 14.34 -22.25
N GLN A 455 -13.50 14.61 -21.07
CA GLN A 455 -12.81 15.86 -20.75
C GLN A 455 -11.46 16.02 -21.49
N ARG A 456 -10.77 14.94 -21.85
CA ARG A 456 -9.55 15.00 -22.66
C ARG A 456 -9.84 15.30 -24.15
N GLY A 457 -11.01 14.87 -24.65
CA GLY A 457 -11.45 15.16 -26.03
C GLY A 457 -11.77 16.63 -26.29
N SER A 458 -12.13 17.40 -25.26
CA SER A 458 -12.50 18.82 -25.40
C SER A 458 -11.30 19.79 -25.37
N ARG A 459 -10.06 19.29 -25.22
CA ARG A 459 -8.82 20.09 -25.20
C ARG A 459 -7.94 19.90 -26.42
N MET A 460 -8.48 19.45 -27.56
CA MET A 460 -7.75 19.59 -28.83
C MET A 460 -7.87 21.05 -29.25
N PRO A 461 -6.75 21.78 -29.48
CA PRO A 461 -6.82 23.10 -30.09
C PRO A 461 -7.41 22.93 -31.51
N SER A 462 -8.46 23.66 -31.80
CA SER A 462 -8.87 23.88 -33.20
C SER A 462 -7.67 24.47 -33.91
N SER A 463 -7.19 23.77 -34.93
CA SER A 463 -6.20 24.19 -35.88
C SER A 463 -6.46 25.58 -36.47
#